data_9fe1741e7bcbe4e932a2a630ba0e282a
#
_entry.id   9fe1741e7bcbe4e932a2a630ba0e282a
#
_cell.length_a   1.000
_cell.length_b   1.000
_cell.length_c   1.000
_cell.angle_alpha   90.00
_cell.angle_beta   90.00
_cell.angle_gamma   90.00
#
_symmetry.space_group_name_H-M   'P 1'
#
loop_
_entity.id
_entity.type
_entity.pdbx_description
1 polymer ?
#
loop_
_entity_poly.entity_id
_entity_poly.type
_entity_poly.pdbx_seq_one_letter_code
_entity_poly.pdbx_strand_id
1 'polypeptide(L)'
;MRRGRSVRGFALLSALWLLVALSALALEVSVVARHRRLIVANTLESVRGERAAASGVEHERARLARLPVRGGDGASWNGAGSAVDPWQHAGSSATDTVALGDDAFYAVAPVDVGTLVNINVVDEVGLTRFLTASSIDPMTADAFAQAIMDWRDADDFRRLRGAERDDYIKNGARELPSNGPFEAADQLRFVRGMSRSILSHIEPQLTVVGSGQVNVNKASEPVLLSLPGMTTLAAAAIAGAQRGHRRIENLRQLLDLLPVPARMALEQNPIGAARLAFETHELELRSVGWLKGSPVRVHETALVTRIGTTPLVTWRRTE
;
A
#
# COMPACT_ATOMS: atom_id res chain seq x y z
N MET A 1 -40.55 11.21 82.35
CA MET A 1 -40.81 11.76 80.96
C MET A 1 -39.60 11.54 80.07
N ARG A 2 -39.62 10.53 79.18
CA ARG A 2 -38.58 10.30 78.15
C ARG A 2 -38.97 11.09 76.88
N ARG A 3 -38.22 12.12 76.60
CA ARG A 3 -38.37 12.86 75.35
C ARG A 3 -38.02 11.95 74.17
N GLY A 4 -39.01 11.63 73.32
CA GLY A 4 -38.79 10.96 72.04
C GLY A 4 -37.94 11.83 71.15
N ARG A 5 -36.67 11.41 70.83
CA ARG A 5 -35.81 12.01 69.87
C ARG A 5 -36.45 11.85 68.49
N SER A 6 -36.58 12.95 67.79
CA SER A 6 -37.23 12.99 66.43
C SER A 6 -36.51 12.16 65.42
N VAL A 7 -37.07 11.04 65.04
CA VAL A 7 -36.61 10.14 63.95
C VAL A 7 -36.86 10.75 62.57
N ARG A 8 -37.56 11.91 62.53
CA ARG A 8 -37.99 12.57 61.27
C ARG A 8 -36.83 13.13 60.48
N GLY A 9 -35.73 13.61 61.07
CA GLY A 9 -34.57 14.14 60.35
C GLY A 9 -33.75 13.06 59.68
N PHE A 10 -33.64 11.87 60.26
CA PHE A 10 -32.88 10.75 59.71
C PHE A 10 -33.56 10.17 58.47
N ALA A 11 -34.89 10.07 58.46
CA ALA A 11 -35.64 9.57 57.31
C ALA A 11 -35.50 10.47 56.06
N LEU A 12 -35.44 11.81 56.30
CA LEU A 12 -35.27 12.76 55.18
C LEU A 12 -33.85 12.70 54.58
N LEU A 13 -32.84 12.51 55.44
CA LEU A 13 -31.44 12.39 55.01
C LEU A 13 -31.18 11.08 54.27
N SER A 14 -31.78 9.97 54.74
CA SER A 14 -31.69 8.67 54.04
C SER A 14 -32.43 8.69 52.70
N ALA A 15 -33.60 9.36 52.61
CA ALA A 15 -34.31 9.55 51.34
C ALA A 15 -33.48 10.38 50.33
N LEU A 16 -32.81 11.44 50.82
CA LEU A 16 -31.92 12.26 49.99
C LEU A 16 -30.73 11.43 49.42
N TRP A 17 -30.07 10.66 50.28
CA TRP A 17 -28.97 9.78 49.88
C TRP A 17 -29.42 8.70 48.90
N LEU A 18 -30.59 8.13 49.07
CA LEU A 18 -31.18 7.17 48.16
C LEU A 18 -31.42 7.82 46.79
N LEU A 19 -31.95 9.05 46.77
CA LEU A 19 -32.22 9.79 45.54
C LEU A 19 -30.91 10.14 44.80
N VAL A 20 -29.87 10.55 45.53
CA VAL A 20 -28.53 10.78 44.95
C VAL A 20 -27.96 9.50 44.37
N ALA A 21 -28.02 8.37 45.11
CA ALA A 21 -27.55 7.08 44.64
C ALA A 21 -28.28 6.60 43.39
N LEU A 22 -29.61 6.70 43.37
CA LEU A 22 -30.43 6.35 42.18
C LEU A 22 -30.14 7.26 41.01
N SER A 23 -29.93 8.56 41.24
CA SER A 23 -29.56 9.51 40.18
C SER A 23 -28.18 9.19 39.58
N ALA A 24 -27.21 8.85 40.43
CA ALA A 24 -25.86 8.43 39.97
C ALA A 24 -25.95 7.14 39.14
N LEU A 25 -26.73 6.16 39.57
CA LEU A 25 -26.93 4.90 38.87
C LEU A 25 -27.65 5.09 37.51
N ALA A 26 -28.67 5.97 37.49
CA ALA A 26 -29.36 6.34 36.26
C ALA A 26 -28.44 7.04 35.27
N LEU A 27 -27.55 7.92 35.75
CA LEU A 27 -26.54 8.58 34.92
C LEU A 27 -25.55 7.56 34.33
N GLU A 28 -25.03 6.64 35.13
CA GLU A 28 -24.10 5.61 34.73
C GLU A 28 -24.72 4.72 33.62
N VAL A 29 -25.95 4.24 33.85
CA VAL A 29 -26.70 3.45 32.85
C VAL A 29 -26.90 4.24 31.57
N SER A 30 -27.20 5.54 31.64
CA SER A 30 -27.38 6.41 30.49
C SER A 30 -26.08 6.58 29.68
N VAL A 31 -24.95 6.78 30.37
CA VAL A 31 -23.62 6.89 29.74
C VAL A 31 -23.23 5.58 29.04
N VAL A 32 -23.39 4.44 29.73
CA VAL A 32 -23.10 3.12 29.17
C VAL A 32 -24.00 2.84 27.93
N ALA A 33 -25.28 3.15 28.02
CA ALA A 33 -26.22 2.97 26.92
C ALA A 33 -25.84 3.85 25.69
N ARG A 34 -25.39 5.09 25.94
CA ARG A 34 -24.90 5.99 24.87
C ARG A 34 -23.64 5.41 24.20
N HIS A 35 -22.66 4.96 24.98
CA HIS A 35 -21.43 4.36 24.43
C HIS A 35 -21.73 3.12 23.61
N ARG A 36 -22.61 2.22 24.08
CA ARG A 36 -23.02 1.03 23.31
C ARG A 36 -23.67 1.38 21.99
N ARG A 37 -24.56 2.40 21.96
CA ARG A 37 -25.19 2.87 20.73
C ARG A 37 -24.16 3.41 19.72
N LEU A 38 -23.17 4.19 20.19
CA LEU A 38 -22.10 4.71 19.34
C LEU A 38 -21.23 3.58 18.77
N ILE A 39 -20.87 2.58 19.59
CA ILE A 39 -20.11 1.42 19.13
C ILE A 39 -20.88 0.67 18.04
N VAL A 40 -22.16 0.38 18.25
CA VAL A 40 -22.99 -0.32 17.25
C VAL A 40 -23.16 0.51 15.98
N ALA A 41 -23.38 1.81 16.11
CA ALA A 41 -23.47 2.70 14.95
C ALA A 41 -22.17 2.70 14.14
N ASN A 42 -21.04 2.91 14.80
CA ASN A 42 -19.72 2.91 14.13
C ASN A 42 -19.41 1.56 13.47
N THR A 43 -19.74 0.44 14.13
CA THR A 43 -19.56 -0.89 13.54
C THR A 43 -20.41 -1.07 12.29
N LEU A 44 -21.67 -0.65 12.32
CA LEU A 44 -22.54 -0.73 11.16
C LEU A 44 -22.05 0.16 10.00
N GLU A 45 -21.61 1.38 10.33
CA GLU A 45 -21.02 2.30 9.35
C GLU A 45 -19.73 1.74 8.74
N SER A 46 -18.88 1.10 9.57
CA SER A 46 -17.66 0.43 9.11
C SER A 46 -17.97 -0.70 8.12
N VAL A 47 -18.91 -1.60 8.47
CA VAL A 47 -19.31 -2.71 7.57
C VAL A 47 -19.91 -2.21 6.25
N ARG A 48 -20.69 -1.13 6.29
CA ARG A 48 -21.25 -0.53 5.08
C ARG A 48 -20.17 0.18 4.26
N GLY A 49 -19.22 0.85 4.91
CA GLY A 49 -18.04 1.44 4.29
C GLY A 49 -17.15 0.38 3.60
N GLU A 50 -16.94 -0.76 4.25
CA GLU A 50 -16.23 -1.90 3.69
C GLU A 50 -16.91 -2.41 2.40
N ARG A 51 -18.23 -2.60 2.44
CA ARG A 51 -18.97 -3.00 1.24
C ARG A 51 -18.87 -1.99 0.12
N ALA A 52 -18.87 -0.69 0.44
CA ALA A 52 -18.69 0.36 -0.54
C ALA A 52 -17.27 0.32 -1.14
N ALA A 53 -16.22 0.15 -0.32
CA ALA A 53 -14.85 -0.01 -0.80
C ALA A 53 -14.70 -1.24 -1.71
N ALA A 54 -15.25 -2.39 -1.29
CA ALA A 54 -15.24 -3.62 -2.08
C ALA A 54 -15.98 -3.45 -3.42
N SER A 55 -17.09 -2.73 -3.43
CA SER A 55 -17.82 -2.40 -4.68
C SER A 55 -16.97 -1.57 -5.63
N GLY A 56 -16.12 -0.66 -5.08
CA GLY A 56 -15.16 0.10 -5.87
C GLY A 56 -14.15 -0.80 -6.58
N VAL A 57 -13.57 -1.76 -5.85
CA VAL A 57 -12.63 -2.75 -6.44
C VAL A 57 -13.30 -3.54 -7.55
N GLU A 58 -14.53 -4.06 -7.33
CA GLU A 58 -15.23 -4.84 -8.34
C GLU A 58 -15.67 -3.99 -9.56
N HIS A 59 -16.07 -2.74 -9.35
CA HIS A 59 -16.36 -1.82 -10.43
C HIS A 59 -15.13 -1.57 -11.31
N GLU A 60 -13.98 -1.29 -10.69
CA GLU A 60 -12.74 -1.06 -11.43
C GLU A 60 -12.28 -2.32 -12.15
N ARG A 61 -12.35 -3.49 -11.51
CA ARG A 61 -12.07 -4.77 -12.15
C ARG A 61 -12.95 -5.00 -13.39
N ALA A 62 -14.25 -4.71 -13.27
CA ALA A 62 -15.19 -4.84 -14.39
C ALA A 62 -14.90 -3.82 -15.50
N ARG A 63 -14.44 -2.61 -15.16
CA ARG A 63 -13.97 -1.60 -16.12
C ARG A 63 -12.75 -2.09 -16.88
N LEU A 64 -11.75 -2.63 -16.16
CA LEU A 64 -10.54 -3.20 -16.74
C LEU A 64 -10.83 -4.36 -17.69
N ALA A 65 -11.81 -5.20 -17.38
CA ALA A 65 -12.23 -6.32 -18.24
C ALA A 65 -12.79 -5.89 -19.60
N ARG A 66 -13.26 -4.65 -19.71
CA ARG A 66 -13.80 -4.08 -20.97
C ARG A 66 -12.75 -3.38 -21.81
N LEU A 67 -11.55 -3.17 -21.26
CA LEU A 67 -10.48 -2.55 -22.01
C LEU A 67 -9.96 -3.51 -23.08
N PRO A 68 -9.64 -3.00 -24.29
CA PRO A 68 -9.08 -3.83 -25.35
C PRO A 68 -7.73 -4.41 -24.90
N VAL A 69 -7.47 -5.65 -25.27
CA VAL A 69 -6.21 -6.35 -24.98
C VAL A 69 -5.51 -6.65 -26.29
N ARG A 70 -4.18 -6.56 -26.32
CA ARG A 70 -3.38 -6.94 -27.48
C ARG A 70 -3.58 -8.43 -27.77
N GLY A 71 -3.96 -8.77 -28.99
CA GLY A 71 -4.12 -10.17 -29.41
C GLY A 71 -2.78 -10.93 -29.32
N GLY A 72 -2.83 -12.21 -28.94
CA GLY A 72 -1.65 -13.06 -28.74
C GLY A 72 -0.86 -13.35 -30.04
N ASP A 73 -1.36 -12.94 -31.19
CA ASP A 73 -0.78 -13.06 -32.54
C ASP A 73 0.07 -11.84 -32.95
N GLY A 74 0.33 -10.92 -32.04
CA GLY A 74 1.09 -9.70 -32.35
C GLY A 74 0.32 -8.68 -33.18
N ALA A 75 -0.96 -8.93 -33.45
CA ALA A 75 -1.82 -8.02 -34.19
C ALA A 75 -1.96 -6.71 -33.37
N SER A 76 -1.79 -5.60 -34.09
CA SER A 76 -2.02 -4.23 -33.61
C SER A 76 -3.39 -4.15 -32.95
N TRP A 77 -3.48 -3.39 -31.86
CA TRP A 77 -4.74 -2.97 -31.24
C TRP A 77 -5.77 -2.63 -32.32
N ASN A 78 -6.89 -3.37 -32.37
CA ASN A 78 -7.98 -3.11 -33.32
C ASN A 78 -8.71 -1.81 -32.94
N GLY A 79 -8.09 -0.70 -33.22
CA GLY A 79 -8.65 0.63 -32.99
C GLY A 79 -7.61 1.67 -33.28
N ALA A 80 -7.62 2.19 -34.48
CA ALA A 80 -6.97 3.42 -34.91
C ALA A 80 -5.76 3.89 -34.07
N GLY A 81 -4.58 3.37 -34.33
CA GLY A 81 -3.34 4.10 -34.13
C GLY A 81 -2.85 4.37 -32.70
N SER A 82 -3.48 3.88 -31.65
CA SER A 82 -2.98 4.07 -30.29
C SER A 82 -1.97 3.00 -29.91
N ALA A 83 -0.70 3.38 -29.89
CA ALA A 83 0.42 2.55 -29.42
C ALA A 83 0.43 2.36 -27.90
N VAL A 84 -0.61 2.79 -27.18
CA VAL A 84 -0.65 2.82 -25.71
C VAL A 84 -1.44 1.65 -25.17
N ASP A 85 -0.85 0.92 -24.22
CA ASP A 85 -1.54 -0.10 -23.45
C ASP A 85 -2.70 0.54 -22.64
N PRO A 86 -3.98 0.15 -22.84
CA PRO A 86 -5.12 0.71 -22.12
C PRO A 86 -5.02 0.53 -20.61
N TRP A 87 -4.39 -0.54 -20.12
CA TRP A 87 -4.10 -0.74 -18.71
C TRP A 87 -3.08 0.27 -18.18
N GLN A 88 -2.20 0.74 -19.05
CA GLN A 88 -1.25 1.80 -18.70
C GLN A 88 -1.95 3.10 -18.34
N HIS A 89 -3.03 3.45 -19.02
CA HIS A 89 -3.84 4.63 -18.66
C HIS A 89 -4.68 4.40 -17.39
N ALA A 90 -5.19 3.20 -17.19
CA ALA A 90 -5.96 2.86 -16.00
C ALA A 90 -5.16 3.13 -14.70
N GLY A 91 -3.87 2.74 -14.68
CA GLY A 91 -2.99 3.00 -13.53
C GLY A 91 -2.56 4.46 -13.31
N SER A 92 -3.17 5.43 -13.99
CA SER A 92 -2.80 6.85 -13.90
C SER A 92 -3.96 7.75 -13.49
N SER A 93 -5.17 7.20 -13.35
CA SER A 93 -6.40 7.98 -13.13
C SER A 93 -7.13 7.47 -11.91
N ALA A 94 -7.16 8.27 -10.84
CA ALA A 94 -8.10 8.02 -9.74
C ALA A 94 -9.53 8.15 -10.27
N THR A 95 -10.41 7.27 -9.80
CA THR A 95 -11.83 7.37 -10.09
C THR A 95 -12.44 8.49 -9.24
N ASP A 96 -13.29 9.31 -9.82
CA ASP A 96 -14.10 10.25 -9.06
C ASP A 96 -14.96 9.52 -8.02
N THR A 97 -15.45 10.27 -7.04
CA THR A 97 -16.39 9.73 -6.06
C THR A 97 -17.62 9.18 -6.75
N VAL A 98 -17.90 7.90 -6.52
CA VAL A 98 -19.08 7.21 -7.06
C VAL A 98 -20.06 6.94 -5.94
N ALA A 99 -21.34 7.28 -6.18
CA ALA A 99 -22.43 7.00 -5.25
C ALA A 99 -22.95 5.57 -5.43
N LEU A 100 -23.17 4.88 -4.31
CA LEU A 100 -23.85 3.58 -4.22
C LEU A 100 -25.18 3.78 -3.49
N GLY A 101 -26.26 3.94 -4.25
CA GLY A 101 -27.56 4.32 -3.68
C GLY A 101 -27.52 5.72 -3.10
N ASP A 102 -28.29 5.95 -2.01
CA ASP A 102 -28.56 7.28 -1.49
C ASP A 102 -27.52 7.80 -0.48
N ASP A 103 -26.76 6.90 0.16
CA ASP A 103 -25.96 7.25 1.33
C ASP A 103 -24.55 6.64 1.39
N ALA A 104 -24.20 5.73 0.49
CA ALA A 104 -22.86 5.14 0.44
C ALA A 104 -22.07 5.66 -0.77
N PHE A 105 -20.76 5.77 -0.60
CA PHE A 105 -19.84 6.28 -1.62
C PHE A 105 -18.56 5.49 -1.62
N TYR A 106 -17.88 5.45 -2.77
CA TYR A 106 -16.49 5.00 -2.88
C TYR A 106 -15.68 5.85 -3.85
N ALA A 107 -14.37 5.78 -3.71
CA ALA A 107 -13.40 6.26 -4.69
C ALA A 107 -12.30 5.21 -4.85
N VAL A 108 -11.79 5.02 -6.07
CA VAL A 108 -10.71 4.05 -6.36
C VAL A 108 -9.55 4.77 -7.03
N ALA A 109 -8.34 4.46 -6.58
CA ALA A 109 -7.10 4.90 -7.20
C ALA A 109 -6.32 3.67 -7.67
N PRO A 110 -6.34 3.35 -8.97
CA PRO A 110 -5.50 2.30 -9.52
C PRO A 110 -4.06 2.79 -9.63
N VAL A 111 -3.10 1.96 -9.20
CA VAL A 111 -1.67 2.21 -9.28
C VAL A 111 -1.00 1.07 -10.04
N ASP A 112 -0.21 1.39 -11.05
CA ASP A 112 0.60 0.40 -11.78
C ASP A 112 1.72 -0.11 -10.86
N VAL A 113 1.62 -1.37 -10.42
CA VAL A 113 2.61 -2.00 -9.53
C VAL A 113 4.00 -2.02 -10.17
N GLY A 114 4.09 -2.10 -11.50
CA GLY A 114 5.34 -2.02 -12.23
C GLY A 114 6.06 -0.66 -12.14
N THR A 115 5.44 0.35 -11.53
CA THR A 115 6.09 1.65 -11.24
C THR A 115 6.64 1.76 -9.83
N LEU A 116 6.53 0.67 -9.04
CA LEU A 116 6.88 0.63 -7.62
C LEU A 116 7.95 -0.44 -7.35
N VAL A 117 8.71 -0.24 -6.28
CA VAL A 117 9.62 -1.26 -5.76
C VAL A 117 8.86 -2.15 -4.78
N ASN A 118 8.80 -3.45 -5.08
CA ASN A 118 8.25 -4.41 -4.14
C ASN A 118 9.28 -4.74 -3.07
N ILE A 119 9.04 -4.25 -1.83
CA ILE A 119 9.97 -4.42 -0.71
C ILE A 119 10.07 -5.88 -0.23
N ASN A 120 9.16 -6.76 -0.64
CA ASN A 120 9.21 -8.18 -0.34
C ASN A 120 10.02 -9.00 -1.38
N VAL A 121 10.31 -8.41 -2.54
CA VAL A 121 10.95 -9.11 -3.67
C VAL A 121 12.32 -8.55 -4.01
N VAL A 122 12.54 -7.24 -3.81
CA VAL A 122 13.80 -6.57 -4.12
C VAL A 122 14.95 -7.16 -3.27
N ASP A 123 16.14 -7.34 -3.85
CA ASP A 123 17.32 -7.74 -3.12
C ASP A 123 18.00 -6.55 -2.40
N GLU A 124 18.94 -6.85 -1.51
CA GLU A 124 19.67 -5.84 -0.71
C GLU A 124 20.36 -4.79 -1.60
N VAL A 125 21.01 -5.24 -2.66
CA VAL A 125 21.75 -4.35 -3.59
C VAL A 125 20.78 -3.45 -4.36
N GLY A 126 19.69 -4.00 -4.83
CA GLY A 126 18.62 -3.26 -5.52
C GLY A 126 17.97 -2.23 -4.61
N LEU A 127 17.70 -2.61 -3.37
CA LEU A 127 17.12 -1.70 -2.38
C LEU A 127 18.10 -0.56 -2.02
N THR A 128 19.37 -0.86 -1.80
CA THR A 128 20.42 0.17 -1.55
C THR A 128 20.50 1.16 -2.72
N ARG A 129 20.47 0.66 -3.97
CA ARG A 129 20.50 1.53 -5.16
C ARG A 129 19.25 2.38 -5.29
N PHE A 130 18.07 1.81 -5.05
CA PHE A 130 16.82 2.55 -5.01
C PHE A 130 16.85 3.69 -3.99
N LEU A 131 17.24 3.39 -2.74
CA LEU A 131 17.32 4.37 -1.66
C LEU A 131 18.33 5.49 -1.98
N THR A 132 19.50 5.13 -2.49
CA THR A 132 20.53 6.11 -2.90
C THR A 132 20.04 6.99 -4.04
N ALA A 133 19.40 6.42 -5.06
CA ALA A 133 18.81 7.16 -6.17
C ALA A 133 17.62 8.05 -5.72
N SER A 134 16.97 7.70 -4.61
CA SER A 134 15.96 8.51 -3.94
C SER A 134 16.56 9.59 -3.03
N SER A 135 17.83 9.96 -3.23
CA SER A 135 18.54 11.03 -2.50
C SER A 135 18.77 10.74 -1.00
N ILE A 136 18.80 9.47 -0.63
CA ILE A 136 19.22 9.04 0.71
C ILE A 136 20.75 8.84 0.67
N ASP A 137 21.45 9.34 1.69
CA ASP A 137 22.89 9.14 1.83
C ASP A 137 23.28 7.66 1.68
N PRO A 138 24.33 7.31 0.90
CA PRO A 138 24.66 5.92 0.59
C PRO A 138 24.93 5.03 1.82
N MET A 139 25.53 5.57 2.88
CA MET A 139 25.76 4.81 4.11
C MET A 139 24.46 4.53 4.85
N THR A 140 23.56 5.49 4.88
CA THR A 140 22.22 5.38 5.45
C THR A 140 21.35 4.43 4.61
N ALA A 141 21.43 4.52 3.28
CA ALA A 141 20.72 3.63 2.35
C ALA A 141 21.13 2.17 2.54
N ASP A 142 22.45 1.89 2.67
CA ASP A 142 22.95 0.57 2.95
C ASP A 142 22.47 0.02 4.31
N ALA A 143 22.51 0.84 5.36
CA ALA A 143 22.03 0.44 6.68
C ALA A 143 20.51 0.15 6.67
N PHE A 144 19.71 0.95 5.97
CA PHE A 144 18.27 0.70 5.83
C PHE A 144 17.98 -0.55 5.03
N ALA A 145 18.68 -0.77 3.92
CA ALA A 145 18.51 -1.97 3.12
C ALA A 145 18.76 -3.22 3.97
N GLN A 146 19.85 -3.25 4.71
CA GLN A 146 20.17 -4.38 5.60
C GLN A 146 19.13 -4.55 6.72
N ALA A 147 18.67 -3.47 7.36
CA ALA A 147 17.66 -3.54 8.40
C ALA A 147 16.28 -4.00 7.86
N ILE A 148 15.93 -3.65 6.62
CA ILE A 148 14.72 -4.12 5.94
C ILE A 148 14.84 -5.61 5.60
N MET A 149 16.03 -6.07 5.18
CA MET A 149 16.28 -7.49 4.95
C MET A 149 16.13 -8.31 6.22
N ASP A 150 16.80 -7.90 7.33
CA ASP A 150 16.69 -8.57 8.62
C ASP A 150 15.25 -8.56 9.17
N TRP A 151 14.48 -7.50 8.91
CA TRP A 151 13.08 -7.45 9.34
C TRP A 151 12.21 -8.53 8.70
N ARG A 152 12.50 -8.88 7.43
CA ARG A 152 11.61 -9.73 6.61
C ARG A 152 12.14 -11.15 6.39
N ASP A 153 13.41 -11.44 6.62
CA ASP A 153 13.93 -12.80 6.48
C ASP A 153 13.52 -13.69 7.66
N ALA A 154 13.69 -14.99 7.51
CA ALA A 154 13.17 -15.97 8.47
C ALA A 154 14.17 -16.35 9.56
N ASP A 155 15.38 -15.84 9.50
CA ASP A 155 16.41 -16.15 10.48
C ASP A 155 16.67 -14.98 11.44
N ASP A 156 17.54 -15.16 12.43
CA ASP A 156 17.92 -14.14 13.43
C ASP A 156 19.40 -13.72 13.25
N PHE A 157 19.99 -13.93 12.06
CA PHE A 157 21.38 -13.57 11.77
C PHE A 157 21.50 -12.13 11.28
N ARG A 158 21.83 -11.25 12.20
CA ARG A 158 21.96 -9.82 11.89
C ARG A 158 23.04 -9.55 10.85
N ARG A 159 22.68 -8.80 9.79
CA ARG A 159 23.61 -8.20 8.85
C ARG A 159 24.47 -7.14 9.53
N LEU A 160 25.58 -6.79 8.91
CA LEU A 160 26.60 -5.90 9.50
C LEU A 160 26.01 -4.59 10.05
N ARG A 161 25.07 -3.97 9.32
CA ARG A 161 24.39 -2.72 9.68
C ARG A 161 22.89 -2.91 9.93
N GLY A 162 22.42 -4.12 9.85
CA GLY A 162 21.03 -4.49 10.09
C GLY A 162 20.66 -4.55 11.57
N ALA A 163 19.47 -5.03 11.86
CA ALA A 163 18.96 -5.17 13.21
C ALA A 163 17.99 -6.34 13.31
N GLU A 164 18.23 -7.20 14.28
CA GLU A 164 17.40 -8.34 14.62
C GLU A 164 16.61 -8.10 15.91
N ARG A 165 15.71 -9.03 16.23
CA ARG A 165 14.80 -8.98 17.38
C ARG A 165 15.46 -8.50 18.66
N ASP A 166 16.66 -8.99 18.98
CA ASP A 166 17.39 -8.63 20.18
C ASP A 166 17.81 -7.15 20.20
N ASP A 167 18.16 -6.60 19.04
CA ASP A 167 18.50 -5.18 18.91
C ASP A 167 17.29 -4.29 19.17
N TYR A 168 16.10 -4.68 18.66
CA TYR A 168 14.85 -3.97 18.90
C TYR A 168 14.45 -4.02 20.38
N ILE A 169 14.54 -5.18 21.04
CA ILE A 169 14.24 -5.34 22.46
C ILE A 169 15.19 -4.47 23.32
N LYS A 170 16.49 -4.51 23.05
CA LYS A 170 17.50 -3.70 23.77
C LYS A 170 17.22 -2.20 23.66
N ASN A 171 16.67 -1.76 22.53
CA ASN A 171 16.34 -0.36 22.29
C ASN A 171 14.91 0.01 22.72
N GLY A 172 14.17 -0.89 23.39
CA GLY A 172 12.82 -0.64 23.91
C GLY A 172 11.77 -0.43 22.81
N ALA A 173 11.95 -1.01 21.63
CA ALA A 173 10.99 -0.93 20.55
C ALA A 173 9.69 -1.64 20.94
N ARG A 174 8.55 -1.06 20.53
CA ARG A 174 7.23 -1.66 20.76
C ARG A 174 6.91 -2.75 19.76
N GLU A 175 7.36 -2.56 18.52
CA GLU A 175 7.19 -3.51 17.44
C GLU A 175 8.51 -4.24 17.18
N LEU A 176 8.41 -5.51 16.87
CA LEU A 176 9.55 -6.40 16.64
C LEU A 176 9.53 -6.91 15.20
N PRO A 177 10.68 -7.29 14.62
CA PRO A 177 10.74 -7.92 13.32
C PRO A 177 9.75 -9.08 13.21
N SER A 178 9.05 -9.13 12.10
CA SER A 178 8.06 -10.18 11.84
C SER A 178 8.71 -11.49 11.38
N ASN A 179 9.98 -11.47 10.99
CA ASN A 179 10.70 -12.55 10.33
C ASN A 179 9.87 -13.14 9.17
N GLY A 180 9.25 -12.23 8.41
CA GLY A 180 8.35 -12.54 7.30
C GLY A 180 8.06 -11.31 6.45
N PRO A 181 7.36 -11.50 5.33
CA PRO A 181 7.05 -10.41 4.41
C PRO A 181 6.31 -9.26 5.08
N PHE A 182 6.59 -8.04 4.65
CA PHE A 182 5.81 -6.87 5.00
C PHE A 182 4.37 -7.02 4.48
N GLU A 183 3.41 -6.73 5.32
CA GLU A 183 1.99 -6.72 4.94
C GLU A 183 1.54 -5.36 4.41
N ALA A 184 2.22 -4.28 4.82
CA ALA A 184 1.99 -2.91 4.37
C ALA A 184 3.30 -2.12 4.34
N ALA A 185 3.42 -1.16 3.41
CA ALA A 185 4.62 -0.34 3.28
C ALA A 185 4.87 0.56 4.51
N ASP A 186 3.81 0.94 5.20
CA ASP A 186 3.89 1.77 6.41
C ASP A 186 4.55 1.06 7.61
N GLN A 187 4.64 -0.28 7.60
CA GLN A 187 5.39 -1.05 8.60
C GLN A 187 6.88 -0.69 8.60
N LEU A 188 7.41 -0.13 7.50
CA LEU A 188 8.77 0.38 7.45
C LEU A 188 9.07 1.42 8.54
N ARG A 189 8.07 2.11 9.07
CA ARG A 189 8.22 3.05 10.21
C ARG A 189 8.81 2.39 11.46
N PHE A 190 8.68 1.08 11.59
CA PHE A 190 9.20 0.31 12.72
C PHE A 190 10.62 -0.20 12.48
N VAL A 191 11.08 -0.18 11.22
CA VAL A 191 12.43 -0.61 10.86
C VAL A 191 13.47 0.36 11.45
N ARG A 192 14.53 -0.20 12.04
CA ARG A 192 15.58 0.55 12.68
C ARG A 192 16.15 1.66 11.78
N GLY A 193 16.20 2.87 12.33
CA GLY A 193 16.75 4.04 11.66
C GLY A 193 15.78 4.77 10.74
N MET A 194 14.63 4.18 10.40
CA MET A 194 13.63 4.81 9.54
C MET A 194 13.03 6.06 10.20
N SER A 195 13.19 7.21 9.57
CA SER A 195 12.54 8.45 10.00
C SER A 195 11.24 8.69 9.24
N ARG A 196 10.31 9.46 9.84
CA ARG A 196 9.06 9.82 9.16
C ARG A 196 9.32 10.56 7.85
N SER A 197 10.32 11.44 7.80
CA SER A 197 10.65 12.21 6.59
C SER A 197 11.15 11.31 5.46
N ILE A 198 12.01 10.33 5.78
CA ILE A 198 12.50 9.37 4.79
C ILE A 198 11.34 8.50 4.30
N LEU A 199 10.55 7.94 5.21
CA LEU A 199 9.42 7.09 4.84
C LEU A 199 8.44 7.84 3.93
N SER A 200 8.00 9.03 4.31
CA SER A 200 7.07 9.83 3.48
C SER A 200 7.61 10.16 2.09
N HIS A 201 8.94 10.20 1.92
CA HIS A 201 9.58 10.45 0.63
C HIS A 201 9.60 9.20 -0.26
N ILE A 202 9.86 8.01 0.31
CA ILE A 202 10.00 6.77 -0.47
C ILE A 202 8.71 5.95 -0.56
N GLU A 203 7.81 6.03 0.42
CA GLU A 203 6.58 5.24 0.50
C GLU A 203 5.71 5.32 -0.77
N PRO A 204 5.55 6.47 -1.45
CA PRO A 204 4.79 6.54 -2.71
C PRO A 204 5.37 5.68 -3.84
N GLN A 205 6.64 5.27 -3.75
CA GLN A 205 7.34 4.44 -4.73
C GLN A 205 7.47 2.97 -4.30
N LEU A 206 6.80 2.57 -3.22
CA LEU A 206 6.88 1.24 -2.65
C LEU A 206 5.56 0.48 -2.75
N THR A 207 5.67 -0.84 -2.84
CA THR A 207 4.57 -1.79 -2.68
C THR A 207 5.04 -3.01 -1.90
N VAL A 208 4.09 -3.74 -1.34
CA VAL A 208 4.32 -5.04 -0.68
C VAL A 208 3.75 -6.20 -1.50
N VAL A 209 3.02 -5.90 -2.58
CA VAL A 209 2.28 -6.87 -3.40
C VAL A 209 2.81 -6.89 -4.84
N GLY A 210 2.44 -7.93 -5.58
CA GLY A 210 2.79 -8.10 -6.99
C GLY A 210 4.08 -8.87 -7.23
N SER A 211 4.36 -9.13 -8.49
CA SER A 211 5.47 -9.98 -8.96
C SER A 211 6.86 -9.35 -8.79
N GLY A 212 6.95 -8.04 -8.54
CA GLY A 212 8.21 -7.30 -8.55
C GLY A 212 8.76 -7.03 -9.97
N GLN A 213 7.94 -7.20 -11.00
CA GLN A 213 8.28 -6.74 -12.35
C GLN A 213 8.21 -5.21 -12.42
N VAL A 214 9.11 -4.61 -13.20
CA VAL A 214 9.23 -3.15 -13.36
C VAL A 214 8.90 -2.76 -14.79
N ASN A 215 7.93 -1.88 -14.95
CA ASN A 215 7.48 -1.36 -16.26
C ASN A 215 8.43 -0.27 -16.76
N VAL A 216 9.26 -0.63 -17.75
CA VAL A 216 10.27 0.27 -18.32
C VAL A 216 9.69 1.54 -18.95
N ASN A 217 8.41 1.51 -19.33
CA ASN A 217 7.76 2.67 -19.96
C ASN A 217 7.23 3.71 -18.96
N LYS A 218 7.21 3.37 -17.66
CA LYS A 218 6.60 4.22 -16.62
C LYS A 218 7.43 4.39 -15.35
N ALA A 219 8.26 3.40 -15.02
CA ALA A 219 9.01 3.40 -13.78
C ALA A 219 9.96 4.61 -13.70
N SER A 220 10.07 5.20 -12.52
CA SER A 220 11.03 6.27 -12.24
C SER A 220 12.46 5.73 -12.25
N GLU A 221 13.45 6.62 -12.40
CA GLU A 221 14.86 6.22 -12.40
C GLU A 221 15.25 5.45 -11.12
N PRO A 222 14.88 5.88 -9.90
CA PRO A 222 15.14 5.10 -8.69
C PRO A 222 14.56 3.69 -8.75
N VAL A 223 13.33 3.53 -9.24
CA VAL A 223 12.67 2.23 -9.37
C VAL A 223 13.39 1.35 -10.39
N LEU A 224 13.81 1.89 -11.53
CA LEU A 224 14.59 1.16 -12.52
C LEU A 224 15.92 0.65 -11.93
N LEU A 225 16.61 1.50 -11.15
CA LEU A 225 17.89 1.17 -10.52
C LEU A 225 17.78 0.09 -9.43
N SER A 226 16.59 -0.23 -8.96
CA SER A 226 16.38 -1.38 -8.06
C SER A 226 16.58 -2.74 -8.72
N LEU A 227 16.57 -2.80 -10.06
CA LEU A 227 16.72 -4.04 -10.81
C LEU A 227 18.19 -4.48 -10.92
N PRO A 228 18.49 -5.78 -10.76
CA PRO A 228 19.82 -6.31 -11.03
C PRO A 228 20.25 -6.02 -12.47
N GLY A 229 21.51 -5.62 -12.66
CA GLY A 229 22.05 -5.28 -13.98
C GLY A 229 21.59 -3.94 -14.57
N MET A 230 20.63 -3.25 -13.96
CA MET A 230 20.25 -1.90 -14.37
C MET A 230 21.31 -0.90 -13.92
N THR A 231 21.97 -0.28 -14.88
CA THR A 231 22.99 0.76 -14.63
C THR A 231 22.36 2.16 -14.73
N THR A 232 23.05 3.18 -14.22
CA THR A 232 22.62 4.58 -14.38
C THR A 232 22.55 4.98 -15.86
N LEU A 233 23.44 4.46 -16.70
CA LEU A 233 23.40 4.68 -18.17
C LEU A 233 22.15 4.07 -18.81
N ALA A 234 21.76 2.84 -18.36
CA ALA A 234 20.54 2.20 -18.83
C ALA A 234 19.30 3.00 -18.39
N ALA A 235 19.22 3.34 -17.10
CA ALA A 235 18.11 4.11 -16.54
C ALA A 235 17.96 5.48 -17.23
N ALA A 236 19.07 6.18 -17.48
CA ALA A 236 19.06 7.45 -18.21
C ALA A 236 18.58 7.32 -19.67
N ALA A 237 19.00 6.24 -20.38
CA ALA A 237 18.54 5.96 -21.74
C ALA A 237 17.02 5.68 -21.77
N ILE A 238 16.52 4.88 -20.83
CA ILE A 238 15.09 4.60 -20.66
C ILE A 238 14.33 5.89 -20.36
N ALA A 239 14.79 6.70 -19.38
CA ALA A 239 14.18 7.99 -19.05
C ALA A 239 14.17 8.96 -20.25
N GLY A 240 15.21 8.91 -21.11
CA GLY A 240 15.24 9.64 -22.38
C GLY A 240 14.14 9.21 -23.34
N ALA A 241 13.92 7.89 -23.49
CA ALA A 241 12.84 7.34 -24.31
C ALA A 241 11.46 7.74 -23.76
N GLN A 242 11.26 7.65 -22.43
CA GLN A 242 10.02 8.07 -21.76
C GLN A 242 9.70 9.56 -22.03
N ARG A 243 10.68 10.46 -21.87
CA ARG A 243 10.51 11.89 -22.16
C ARG A 243 10.21 12.17 -23.63
N GLY A 244 10.78 11.38 -24.53
CA GLY A 244 10.53 11.45 -25.97
C GLY A 244 9.25 10.73 -26.40
N HIS A 245 8.42 10.25 -25.46
CA HIS A 245 7.21 9.45 -25.74
C HIS A 245 7.47 8.22 -26.64
N ARG A 246 8.72 7.74 -26.65
CA ARG A 246 9.11 6.54 -27.37
C ARG A 246 8.84 5.32 -26.52
N ARG A 247 7.82 4.54 -26.89
CA ARG A 247 7.50 3.28 -26.23
C ARG A 247 8.53 2.20 -26.53
N ILE A 248 8.91 1.44 -25.52
CA ILE A 248 9.73 0.25 -25.60
C ILE A 248 8.79 -0.95 -25.49
N GLU A 249 8.69 -1.79 -26.52
CA GLU A 249 7.70 -2.86 -26.59
C GLU A 249 8.22 -4.22 -26.14
N ASN A 250 9.54 -4.41 -26.18
CA ASN A 250 10.16 -5.68 -25.84
C ASN A 250 11.64 -5.51 -25.46
N LEU A 251 12.24 -6.59 -24.95
CA LEU A 251 13.64 -6.62 -24.52
C LEU A 251 14.60 -6.27 -25.66
N ARG A 252 14.34 -6.70 -26.89
CA ARG A 252 15.21 -6.41 -28.03
C ARG A 252 15.30 -4.92 -28.32
N GLN A 253 14.15 -4.24 -28.37
CA GLN A 253 14.12 -2.77 -28.55
C GLN A 253 14.82 -2.05 -27.40
N LEU A 254 14.68 -2.56 -26.16
CA LEU A 254 15.41 -2.02 -25.02
C LEU A 254 16.93 -2.17 -25.22
N LEU A 255 17.41 -3.36 -25.53
CA LEU A 255 18.84 -3.63 -25.74
C LEU A 255 19.43 -2.78 -26.88
N ASP A 256 18.67 -2.57 -27.96
CA ASP A 256 19.07 -1.72 -29.09
C ASP A 256 19.15 -0.23 -28.70
N LEU A 257 18.37 0.20 -27.69
CA LEU A 257 18.40 1.56 -27.18
C LEU A 257 19.61 1.81 -26.27
N LEU A 258 20.09 0.76 -25.56
CA LEU A 258 21.09 0.92 -24.51
C LEU A 258 22.50 1.11 -25.10
N PRO A 259 23.34 1.99 -24.48
CA PRO A 259 24.78 2.03 -24.71
C PRO A 259 25.42 0.65 -24.44
N VAL A 260 26.49 0.30 -25.20
CA VAL A 260 27.12 -1.02 -25.09
C VAL A 260 27.43 -1.50 -23.67
N PRO A 261 28.03 -0.68 -22.78
CA PRO A 261 28.31 -1.14 -21.40
C PRO A 261 27.03 -1.46 -20.61
N ALA A 262 25.97 -0.67 -20.81
CA ALA A 262 24.69 -0.88 -20.13
C ALA A 262 23.96 -2.12 -20.66
N ARG A 263 24.03 -2.35 -21.96
CA ARG A 263 23.51 -3.57 -22.60
C ARG A 263 24.19 -4.82 -22.02
N MET A 264 25.51 -4.85 -22.00
CA MET A 264 26.29 -5.97 -21.47
C MET A 264 25.95 -6.25 -20.01
N ALA A 265 25.81 -5.21 -19.18
CA ALA A 265 25.45 -5.36 -17.77
C ALA A 265 24.08 -6.02 -17.59
N LEU A 266 23.10 -5.66 -18.44
CA LEU A 266 21.76 -6.24 -18.38
C LEU A 266 21.74 -7.68 -18.94
N GLU A 267 22.45 -7.96 -20.05
CA GLU A 267 22.57 -9.30 -20.61
C GLU A 267 23.25 -10.30 -19.68
N GLN A 268 24.19 -9.82 -18.86
CA GLN A 268 24.86 -10.63 -17.81
C GLN A 268 23.98 -10.86 -16.57
N ASN A 269 22.81 -10.21 -16.48
CA ASN A 269 21.90 -10.32 -15.35
C ASN A 269 20.51 -10.83 -15.79
N PRO A 270 20.35 -12.13 -16.07
CA PRO A 270 19.09 -12.70 -16.54
C PRO A 270 17.93 -12.50 -15.55
N ILE A 271 18.21 -12.45 -14.26
CA ILE A 271 17.20 -12.16 -13.21
C ILE A 271 16.63 -10.75 -13.41
N GLY A 272 17.49 -9.75 -13.61
CA GLY A 272 17.05 -8.38 -13.89
C GLY A 272 16.27 -8.28 -15.19
N ALA A 273 16.75 -8.93 -16.25
CA ALA A 273 16.05 -8.97 -17.54
C ALA A 273 14.67 -9.63 -17.44
N ALA A 274 14.52 -10.70 -16.66
CA ALA A 274 13.25 -11.39 -16.43
C ALA A 274 12.23 -10.55 -15.61
N ARG A 275 12.70 -9.55 -14.84
CA ARG A 275 11.85 -8.63 -14.09
C ARG A 275 11.43 -7.39 -14.88
N LEU A 276 11.84 -7.24 -16.14
CA LEU A 276 11.39 -6.15 -16.98
C LEU A 276 9.98 -6.43 -17.52
N ALA A 277 9.10 -5.46 -17.38
CA ALA A 277 7.80 -5.43 -18.02
C ALA A 277 7.75 -4.29 -19.05
N PHE A 278 7.05 -4.51 -20.15
CA PHE A 278 6.87 -3.54 -21.25
C PHE A 278 5.42 -3.06 -21.33
N GLU A 279 4.56 -3.68 -20.57
CA GLU A 279 3.13 -3.40 -20.44
C GLU A 279 2.73 -3.46 -18.96
N THR A 280 1.57 -2.88 -18.63
CA THR A 280 0.99 -2.98 -17.28
C THR A 280 0.31 -4.35 -17.13
N HIS A 281 0.80 -5.16 -16.21
CA HIS A 281 0.25 -6.49 -15.93
C HIS A 281 -0.47 -6.56 -14.57
N GLU A 282 -0.10 -5.70 -13.65
CA GLU A 282 -0.59 -5.69 -12.27
C GLU A 282 -0.96 -4.27 -11.86
N LEU A 283 -2.16 -4.12 -11.32
CA LEU A 283 -2.67 -2.87 -10.76
C LEU A 283 -3.03 -3.09 -9.29
N GLU A 284 -2.48 -2.25 -8.43
CA GLU A 284 -2.93 -2.11 -7.05
C GLU A 284 -4.10 -1.13 -7.03
N LEU A 285 -5.28 -1.61 -6.65
CA LEU A 285 -6.48 -0.80 -6.51
C LEU A 285 -6.62 -0.36 -5.06
N ARG A 286 -6.47 0.93 -4.80
CA ARG A 286 -6.69 1.54 -3.49
C ARG A 286 -8.09 2.13 -3.46
N SER A 287 -9.02 1.42 -2.83
CA SER A 287 -10.41 1.83 -2.71
C SER A 287 -10.72 2.38 -1.33
N VAL A 288 -11.49 3.44 -1.26
CA VAL A 288 -11.99 4.02 -0.01
C VAL A 288 -13.50 4.04 -0.07
N GLY A 289 -14.17 3.47 0.95
CA GLY A 289 -15.61 3.48 1.08
C GLY A 289 -16.08 4.24 2.32
N TRP A 290 -17.21 4.94 2.21
CA TRP A 290 -17.79 5.69 3.33
C TRP A 290 -19.29 5.94 3.17
N LEU A 291 -19.92 6.38 4.26
CA LEU A 291 -21.33 6.81 4.26
C LEU A 291 -21.42 8.33 4.34
N LYS A 292 -22.52 8.87 3.79
CA LYS A 292 -22.84 10.29 3.84
C LYS A 292 -22.92 10.79 5.29
N GLY A 293 -22.13 11.80 5.61
CA GLY A 293 -22.11 12.39 6.95
C GLY A 293 -21.33 11.57 8.00
N SER A 294 -20.84 10.36 7.68
CA SER A 294 -20.00 9.58 8.57
C SER A 294 -18.54 10.06 8.51
N PRO A 295 -17.82 10.11 9.65
CA PRO A 295 -16.38 10.31 9.66
C PRO A 295 -15.61 9.03 9.35
N VAL A 296 -16.27 7.87 9.38
CA VAL A 296 -15.63 6.56 9.14
C VAL A 296 -15.24 6.43 7.68
N ARG A 297 -13.97 6.05 7.44
CA ARG A 297 -13.42 5.72 6.13
C ARG A 297 -12.83 4.32 6.22
N VAL A 298 -13.24 3.46 5.32
CA VAL A 298 -12.72 2.10 5.22
C VAL A 298 -11.89 2.01 3.95
N HIS A 299 -10.67 1.56 4.09
CA HIS A 299 -9.73 1.39 2.99
C HIS A 299 -9.68 -0.08 2.60
N GLU A 300 -9.74 -0.35 1.31
CA GLU A 300 -9.51 -1.67 0.76
C GLU A 300 -8.45 -1.57 -0.33
N THR A 301 -7.41 -2.37 -0.19
CA THR A 301 -6.36 -2.52 -1.19
C THR A 301 -6.47 -3.89 -1.83
N ALA A 302 -6.48 -3.93 -3.15
CA ALA A 302 -6.55 -5.19 -3.91
C ALA A 302 -5.53 -5.19 -5.04
N LEU A 303 -4.89 -6.34 -5.28
CA LEU A 303 -4.05 -6.56 -6.45
C LEU A 303 -4.88 -7.20 -7.55
N VAL A 304 -4.93 -6.56 -8.70
CA VAL A 304 -5.54 -7.08 -9.91
C VAL A 304 -4.45 -7.44 -10.90
N THR A 305 -4.37 -8.72 -11.23
CA THR A 305 -3.39 -9.26 -12.19
C THR A 305 -4.10 -9.59 -13.50
N ARG A 306 -3.49 -9.21 -14.62
CA ARG A 306 -3.97 -9.54 -15.97
C ARG A 306 -3.47 -10.93 -16.38
N ILE A 307 -4.37 -11.88 -16.50
CA ILE A 307 -4.09 -13.23 -17.00
C ILE A 307 -4.77 -13.40 -18.36
N GLY A 308 -3.98 -13.34 -19.42
CA GLY A 308 -4.52 -13.23 -20.80
C GLY A 308 -5.33 -11.95 -20.97
N THR A 309 -6.65 -12.08 -21.14
CA THR A 309 -7.59 -10.96 -21.28
C THR A 309 -8.37 -10.65 -20.00
N THR A 310 -8.20 -11.47 -18.95
CA THR A 310 -9.04 -11.44 -17.76
C THR A 310 -8.33 -10.78 -16.59
N PRO A 311 -8.91 -9.71 -15.99
CA PRO A 311 -8.45 -9.15 -14.73
C PRO A 311 -8.92 -10.00 -13.56
N LEU A 312 -8.00 -10.56 -12.80
CA LEU A 312 -8.26 -11.35 -11.60
C LEU A 312 -7.76 -10.62 -10.37
N VAL A 313 -8.58 -10.57 -9.31
CA VAL A 313 -8.14 -10.15 -7.98
C VAL A 313 -7.35 -11.30 -7.37
N THR A 314 -6.05 -11.11 -7.21
CA THR A 314 -5.12 -12.14 -6.70
C THR A 314 -4.76 -11.94 -5.23
N TRP A 315 -4.98 -10.74 -4.70
CA TRP A 315 -4.76 -10.41 -3.30
C TRP A 315 -5.70 -9.29 -2.87
N ARG A 316 -6.10 -9.26 -1.58
CA ARG A 316 -7.00 -8.26 -1.02
C ARG A 316 -6.74 -8.04 0.48
N ARG A 317 -6.82 -6.80 0.94
CA ARG A 317 -6.72 -6.39 2.34
C ARG A 317 -7.65 -5.23 2.63
N THR A 318 -8.35 -5.28 3.78
CA THR A 318 -9.21 -4.20 4.29
C THR A 318 -8.61 -3.62 5.58
N GLU A 319 -8.65 -2.28 5.73
CA GLU A 319 -8.13 -1.53 6.89
C GLU A 319 -9.16 -0.54 7.43
#